data_83c50cd1e4b5ef761cf6bc3ad18174bf
#
_entry.id   83c50cd1e4b5ef761cf6bc3ad18174bf
#
_cell.length_a   1.000
_cell.length_b   1.000
_cell.length_c   1.000
_cell.angle_alpha   90.00
_cell.angle_beta   90.00
_cell.angle_gamma   90.00
#
_symmetry.space_group_name_H-M   'P 1'
#
loop_
_entity.id
_entity.type
_entity.pdbx_description
1 polymer ?
#
loop_
_entity_poly.entity_id
_entity_poly.type
_entity_poly.pdbx_seq_one_letter_code
_entity_poly.pdbx_strand_id
1 'polypeptide(L)'
;TLSTAEVEDIYYMGRDIKDVVVARIVSIENHPDSKKLHLLKVDAGDKVYDCVCGAPNVRKGMLVAFAREGGSVSGMEITCAKIAGYESHGMCCSEKELGISADHSGLWEITDDLPLGTQITDAYGVKDVVFEVDNQSLTNRPDLWGHYGIAREFAALTNRELKPVSRMDLTPYASLPGIDIDIRDKELCYRYTGLKVRNITKKVSPVDMRIRLFYCGMRAINLL
;
A
#
# COMPACT_ATOMS: atom_id res chain seq x y z
N THR A 1 -27.54 2.09 0.15
CA THR A 1 -28.02 3.32 0.78
C THR A 1 -29.49 3.26 1.16
N LEU A 2 -30.38 2.86 0.27
CA LEU A 2 -31.82 2.86 0.57
C LEU A 2 -32.27 1.71 1.49
N SER A 3 -31.44 0.69 1.66
CA SER A 3 -31.88 -0.55 2.31
C SER A 3 -31.13 -0.88 3.60
N THR A 4 -29.95 -0.35 3.82
CA THR A 4 -29.10 -0.76 4.96
C THR A 4 -28.50 0.42 5.69
N ALA A 5 -27.66 1.21 5.01
CA ALA A 5 -26.90 2.29 5.63
C ALA A 5 -26.72 3.46 4.66
N GLU A 6 -26.53 4.63 5.20
CA GLU A 6 -26.15 5.82 4.45
C GLU A 6 -24.67 5.76 4.08
N VAL A 7 -24.36 6.07 2.83
CA VAL A 7 -22.99 6.25 2.36
C VAL A 7 -22.74 7.74 2.33
N GLU A 8 -21.86 8.21 3.22
CA GLU A 8 -21.52 9.64 3.33
C GLU A 8 -20.62 10.06 2.19
N ASP A 9 -19.57 9.25 1.93
CA ASP A 9 -18.60 9.57 0.89
C ASP A 9 -18.14 8.33 0.11
N ILE A 10 -17.63 8.58 -1.10
CA ILE A 10 -17.05 7.56 -1.98
C ILE A 10 -15.70 8.06 -2.48
N TYR A 11 -14.62 7.38 -2.08
CA TYR A 11 -13.26 7.70 -2.46
C TYR A 11 -12.77 6.75 -3.54
N TYR A 12 -12.31 7.31 -4.65
CA TYR A 12 -11.69 6.55 -5.75
C TYR A 12 -10.17 6.60 -5.59
N MET A 13 -9.62 5.63 -4.87
CA MET A 13 -8.19 5.55 -4.57
C MET A 13 -7.37 5.26 -5.82
N GLY A 14 -6.19 5.86 -5.91
CA GLY A 14 -5.27 5.64 -7.03
C GLY A 14 -5.77 6.11 -8.40
N ARG A 15 -6.89 6.83 -8.47
CA ARG A 15 -7.48 7.34 -9.72
C ARG A 15 -6.53 8.22 -10.50
N ASP A 16 -5.76 9.04 -9.79
CA ASP A 16 -4.87 10.04 -10.36
C ASP A 16 -3.45 9.51 -10.62
N ILE A 17 -3.21 8.23 -10.34
CA ILE A 17 -1.94 7.57 -10.66
C ILE A 17 -1.98 7.09 -12.11
N LYS A 18 -1.18 7.72 -12.97
CA LYS A 18 -1.04 7.33 -14.38
C LYS A 18 0.43 7.33 -14.76
N ASP A 19 0.83 6.28 -15.46
CA ASP A 19 2.19 6.06 -15.95
C ASP A 19 3.27 6.21 -14.87
N VAL A 20 3.03 5.59 -13.72
CA VAL A 20 3.99 5.43 -12.63
C VAL A 20 4.49 4.00 -12.64
N VAL A 21 5.78 3.82 -12.82
CA VAL A 21 6.39 2.51 -13.04
C VAL A 21 7.47 2.17 -12.03
N VAL A 22 7.77 0.89 -11.91
CA VAL A 22 8.95 0.41 -11.21
C VAL A 22 10.18 0.80 -12.01
N ALA A 23 11.10 1.53 -11.41
CA ALA A 23 12.32 1.99 -12.04
C ALA A 23 13.52 1.81 -11.11
N ARG A 24 14.73 1.77 -11.68
CA ARG A 24 15.99 1.60 -10.94
C ARG A 24 16.86 2.83 -11.03
N ILE A 25 17.37 3.29 -9.90
CA ILE A 25 18.38 4.35 -9.85
C ILE A 25 19.73 3.76 -10.28
N VAL A 26 20.21 4.13 -11.47
CA VAL A 26 21.47 3.59 -12.03
C VAL A 26 22.67 4.47 -11.74
N SER A 27 22.50 5.79 -11.59
CA SER A 27 23.55 6.68 -11.10
C SER A 27 23.01 7.78 -10.22
N ILE A 28 23.88 8.31 -9.36
CA ILE A 28 23.62 9.43 -8.46
C ILE A 28 24.81 10.34 -8.48
N GLU A 29 24.58 11.62 -8.73
CA GLU A 29 25.56 12.67 -8.63
C GLU A 29 25.03 13.76 -7.70
N ASN A 30 25.92 14.40 -6.93
CA ASN A 30 25.53 15.53 -6.11
C ASN A 30 25.30 16.76 -7.01
N HIS A 31 24.23 17.51 -6.73
CA HIS A 31 24.01 18.77 -7.42
C HIS A 31 25.11 19.77 -7.04
N PRO A 32 25.76 20.45 -8.01
CA PRO A 32 26.90 21.32 -7.72
C PRO A 32 26.56 22.50 -6.80
N ASP A 33 25.35 23.06 -6.96
CA ASP A 33 24.91 24.25 -6.22
C ASP A 33 23.92 23.95 -5.08
N SER A 34 23.65 22.66 -4.77
CA SER A 34 22.71 22.29 -3.73
C SER A 34 23.18 21.09 -2.91
N LYS A 35 23.22 21.26 -1.61
CA LYS A 35 23.55 20.17 -0.67
C LYS A 35 22.44 19.13 -0.49
N LYS A 36 21.23 19.42 -0.97
CA LYS A 36 20.05 18.57 -0.78
C LYS A 36 19.59 17.87 -2.05
N LEU A 37 20.00 18.38 -3.23
CA LEU A 37 19.57 17.84 -4.50
C LEU A 37 20.59 16.85 -5.05
N HIS A 38 20.09 15.82 -5.69
CA HIS A 38 20.86 14.82 -6.42
C HIS A 38 20.40 14.78 -7.88
N LEU A 39 21.35 14.61 -8.78
CA LEU A 39 21.10 14.34 -10.19
C LEU A 39 21.11 12.83 -10.37
N LEU A 40 19.98 12.28 -10.78
CA LEU A 40 19.79 10.85 -10.91
C LEU A 40 19.66 10.46 -12.38
N LYS A 41 20.17 9.28 -12.69
CA LYS A 41 19.75 8.54 -13.88
C LYS A 41 18.89 7.37 -13.44
N VAL A 42 17.68 7.31 -13.97
CA VAL A 42 16.63 6.37 -13.57
C VAL A 42 16.26 5.52 -14.78
N ASP A 43 16.51 4.22 -14.69
CA ASP A 43 16.14 3.24 -15.72
C ASP A 43 14.71 2.75 -15.45
N ALA A 44 13.79 3.10 -16.33
CA ALA A 44 12.38 2.73 -16.26
C ALA A 44 12.00 1.55 -17.17
N GLY A 45 13.00 0.83 -17.68
CA GLY A 45 12.82 -0.36 -18.50
C GLY A 45 12.68 -0.09 -20.00
N ASP A 46 12.21 1.08 -20.39
CA ASP A 46 12.14 1.56 -21.79
C ASP A 46 13.34 2.40 -22.15
N LYS A 47 13.74 3.30 -21.28
CA LYS A 47 14.92 4.17 -21.40
C LYS A 47 15.40 4.65 -20.03
N VAL A 48 16.54 5.29 -20.01
CA VAL A 48 17.11 5.96 -18.83
C VAL A 48 16.72 7.45 -18.87
N TYR A 49 16.13 7.91 -17.78
CA TYR A 49 15.68 9.28 -17.60
C TYR A 49 16.64 10.06 -16.70
N ASP A 50 16.84 11.33 -17.01
CA ASP A 50 17.46 12.28 -16.08
C ASP A 50 16.40 12.81 -15.13
N CYS A 51 16.68 12.78 -13.82
CA CYS A 51 15.76 13.20 -12.78
C CYS A 51 16.51 13.95 -11.68
N VAL A 52 15.94 15.05 -11.21
CA VAL A 52 16.44 15.79 -10.05
C VAL A 52 15.62 15.41 -8.83
N CYS A 53 16.29 14.97 -7.77
CA CYS A 53 15.64 14.46 -6.57
C CYS A 53 16.25 15.04 -5.29
N GLY A 54 15.41 15.44 -4.34
CA GLY A 54 15.81 15.95 -3.03
C GLY A 54 15.62 14.97 -1.88
N ALA A 55 15.26 13.73 -2.14
CA ALA A 55 14.99 12.77 -1.09
C ALA A 55 16.28 12.30 -0.39
N PRO A 56 16.27 12.12 0.94
CA PRO A 56 17.47 11.78 1.70
C PRO A 56 17.89 10.31 1.61
N ASN A 57 17.00 9.43 1.17
CA ASN A 57 17.23 7.97 1.15
C ASN A 57 17.68 7.43 -0.22
N VAL A 58 18.03 8.32 -1.15
CA VAL A 58 18.43 7.94 -2.50
C VAL A 58 19.73 7.13 -2.47
N ARG A 59 19.74 5.98 -3.15
CA ARG A 59 20.95 5.17 -3.32
C ARG A 59 20.96 4.45 -4.66
N LYS A 60 22.15 4.22 -5.19
CA LYS A 60 22.36 3.48 -6.44
C LYS A 60 21.84 2.04 -6.30
N GLY A 61 21.15 1.56 -7.33
CA GLY A 61 20.54 0.22 -7.37
C GLY A 61 19.15 0.12 -6.72
N MET A 62 18.69 1.16 -6.04
CA MET A 62 17.36 1.21 -5.41
C MET A 62 16.25 1.14 -6.46
N LEU A 63 15.27 0.28 -6.24
CA LEU A 63 14.02 0.29 -7.00
C LEU A 63 13.06 1.30 -6.38
N VAL A 64 12.47 2.12 -7.22
CA VAL A 64 11.57 3.22 -6.83
C VAL A 64 10.34 3.26 -7.72
N ALA A 65 9.27 3.89 -7.22
CA ALA A 65 8.17 4.31 -8.07
C ALA A 65 8.57 5.59 -8.81
N PHE A 66 8.54 5.53 -10.14
CA PHE A 66 8.93 6.63 -11.01
C PHE A 66 7.77 7.04 -11.92
N ALA A 67 7.31 8.25 -11.77
CA ALA A 67 6.32 8.87 -12.65
C ALA A 67 7.01 9.43 -13.89
N ARG A 68 6.65 8.89 -15.05
CA ARG A 68 7.19 9.34 -16.34
C ARG A 68 6.58 10.67 -16.75
N GLU A 69 7.25 11.36 -17.66
CA GLU A 69 6.71 12.54 -18.33
C GLU A 69 5.41 12.19 -19.09
N GLY A 70 4.35 12.98 -18.90
CA GLY A 70 3.00 12.71 -19.38
C GLY A 70 2.14 11.88 -18.41
N GLY A 71 2.73 11.30 -17.39
CA GLY A 71 2.01 10.64 -16.30
C GLY A 71 1.40 11.62 -15.30
N SER A 72 0.73 11.09 -14.29
CA SER A 72 0.17 11.92 -13.21
C SER A 72 0.29 11.27 -11.85
N VAL A 73 0.47 12.12 -10.82
CA VAL A 73 0.54 11.75 -9.42
C VAL A 73 -0.13 12.84 -8.58
N SER A 74 -1.00 12.48 -7.63
CA SER A 74 -1.72 13.44 -6.77
C SER A 74 -2.45 14.54 -7.55
N GLY A 75 -3.00 14.22 -8.71
CA GLY A 75 -3.71 15.18 -9.56
C GLY A 75 -2.80 16.14 -10.36
N MET A 76 -1.48 16.01 -10.23
CA MET A 76 -0.50 16.79 -10.99
C MET A 76 0.00 15.98 -12.19
N GLU A 77 0.00 16.60 -13.37
CA GLU A 77 0.65 16.05 -14.55
C GLU A 77 2.17 16.24 -14.45
N ILE A 78 2.90 15.19 -14.72
CA ILE A 78 4.36 15.18 -14.71
C ILE A 78 4.86 15.65 -16.07
N THR A 79 5.54 16.79 -16.08
CA THR A 79 6.14 17.37 -17.27
C THR A 79 7.65 17.53 -17.07
N CYS A 80 8.38 17.71 -18.16
CA CYS A 80 9.78 18.10 -18.04
C CYS A 80 9.89 19.43 -17.28
N ALA A 81 10.58 19.41 -16.17
CA ALA A 81 10.77 20.57 -15.29
C ALA A 81 12.25 20.93 -15.16
N LYS A 82 12.57 22.21 -15.18
CA LYS A 82 13.93 22.68 -14.88
C LYS A 82 14.06 22.97 -13.40
N ILE A 83 14.79 22.13 -12.67
CA ILE A 83 14.99 22.23 -11.22
C ILE A 83 16.45 22.61 -10.96
N ALA A 84 16.66 23.76 -10.34
CA ALA A 84 17.99 24.29 -10.02
C ALA A 84 18.99 24.25 -11.19
N GLY A 85 18.51 24.52 -12.41
CA GLY A 85 19.34 24.57 -13.62
C GLY A 85 19.41 23.28 -14.44
N TYR A 86 18.94 22.15 -13.92
CA TYR A 86 18.95 20.84 -14.58
C TYR A 86 17.54 20.40 -14.97
N GLU A 87 17.41 19.73 -16.12
CA GLU A 87 16.16 19.17 -16.59
C GLU A 87 15.83 17.87 -15.85
N SER A 88 14.59 17.70 -15.44
CA SER A 88 14.02 16.50 -14.83
C SER A 88 12.90 15.98 -15.70
N HIS A 89 13.08 14.81 -16.29
CA HIS A 89 12.13 14.17 -17.21
C HIS A 89 11.28 13.12 -16.50
N GLY A 90 10.80 13.43 -15.31
CA GLY A 90 9.99 12.56 -14.47
C GLY A 90 10.21 12.83 -12.99
N MET A 91 9.55 12.07 -12.14
CA MET A 91 9.58 12.23 -10.70
C MET A 91 9.68 10.88 -9.99
N CYS A 92 10.68 10.70 -9.13
CA CYS A 92 10.68 9.62 -8.16
C CYS A 92 9.70 9.95 -7.03
N CYS A 93 8.81 9.02 -6.69
CA CYS A 93 7.69 9.28 -5.80
C CYS A 93 7.92 8.72 -4.39
N SER A 94 7.41 9.44 -3.40
CA SER A 94 7.19 8.94 -2.04
C SER A 94 5.84 8.19 -1.94
N GLU A 95 5.64 7.44 -0.86
CA GLU A 95 4.36 6.78 -0.61
C GLU A 95 3.20 7.78 -0.46
N LYS A 96 3.49 8.95 0.14
CA LYS A 96 2.48 10.00 0.32
C LYS A 96 2.02 10.60 -1.01
N GLU A 97 2.95 10.86 -1.94
CA GLU A 97 2.60 11.38 -3.27
C GLU A 97 1.73 10.41 -4.05
N LEU A 98 1.94 9.10 -3.86
CA LEU A 98 1.10 8.05 -4.44
C LEU A 98 -0.23 7.85 -3.69
N GLY A 99 -0.45 8.52 -2.55
CA GLY A 99 -1.66 8.37 -1.75
C GLY A 99 -1.83 6.96 -1.15
N ILE A 100 -0.72 6.26 -0.89
CA ILE A 100 -0.71 4.89 -0.34
C ILE A 100 -0.28 4.82 1.12
N SER A 101 0.26 5.90 1.65
CA SER A 101 0.53 6.10 3.08
C SER A 101 0.71 7.59 3.39
N ALA A 102 0.90 7.92 4.66
CA ALA A 102 1.24 9.28 5.08
C ALA A 102 2.77 9.55 5.05
N ASP A 103 3.59 8.57 4.70
CA ASP A 103 5.04 8.68 4.74
C ASP A 103 5.57 9.49 3.53
N HIS A 104 6.29 10.55 3.85
CA HIS A 104 7.01 11.41 2.90
C HIS A 104 8.44 11.68 3.35
N SER A 105 8.99 10.85 4.22
CA SER A 105 10.36 10.98 4.73
C SER A 105 11.43 10.73 3.66
N GLY A 106 11.04 10.08 2.56
CA GLY A 106 11.91 9.79 1.42
C GLY A 106 11.14 9.17 0.25
N LEU A 107 11.88 8.66 -0.72
CA LEU A 107 11.30 7.89 -1.82
C LEU A 107 10.74 6.57 -1.31
N TRP A 108 9.67 6.12 -1.93
CA TRP A 108 9.21 4.75 -1.73
C TRP A 108 10.18 3.76 -2.35
N GLU A 109 10.84 2.99 -1.48
CA GLU A 109 11.69 1.90 -1.89
C GLU A 109 10.85 0.63 -2.14
N ILE A 110 10.92 0.12 -3.36
CA ILE A 110 10.29 -1.13 -3.75
C ILE A 110 11.26 -2.26 -3.42
N THR A 111 10.86 -3.15 -2.53
CA THR A 111 11.67 -4.30 -2.08
C THR A 111 11.29 -5.61 -2.76
N ASP A 112 10.19 -5.61 -3.49
CA ASP A 112 9.73 -6.76 -4.25
C ASP A 112 10.51 -6.86 -5.57
N ASP A 113 10.78 -8.09 -6.02
CA ASP A 113 11.49 -8.35 -7.27
C ASP A 113 10.52 -8.20 -8.45
N LEU A 114 10.42 -6.99 -8.95
CA LEU A 114 9.52 -6.63 -10.04
C LEU A 114 10.33 -6.20 -11.29
N PRO A 115 9.87 -6.55 -12.49
CA PRO A 115 10.47 -6.08 -13.72
C PRO A 115 10.41 -4.54 -13.82
N LEU A 116 11.46 -3.93 -14.36
CA LEU A 116 11.45 -2.51 -14.67
C LEU A 116 10.35 -2.19 -15.70
N GLY A 117 9.73 -1.04 -15.55
CA GLY A 117 8.60 -0.63 -16.40
C GLY A 117 7.24 -1.19 -15.97
N THR A 118 7.18 -2.07 -14.96
CA THR A 118 5.91 -2.55 -14.41
C THR A 118 5.13 -1.37 -13.82
N GLN A 119 3.88 -1.21 -14.22
CA GLN A 119 3.01 -0.17 -13.65
C GLN A 119 2.74 -0.45 -12.17
N ILE A 120 2.89 0.57 -11.33
CA ILE A 120 2.63 0.46 -9.88
C ILE A 120 1.17 0.04 -9.62
N THR A 121 0.25 0.51 -10.47
CA THR A 121 -1.18 0.18 -10.39
C THR A 121 -1.50 -1.28 -10.72
N ASP A 122 -0.60 -1.97 -11.41
CA ASP A 122 -0.75 -3.38 -11.78
C ASP A 122 -0.02 -4.29 -10.79
N ALA A 123 1.09 -3.79 -10.22
CA ALA A 123 1.88 -4.52 -9.24
C ALA A 123 1.23 -4.57 -7.85
N TYR A 124 0.52 -3.52 -7.48
CA TYR A 124 -0.05 -3.33 -6.14
C TYR A 124 -1.51 -2.88 -6.22
N GLY A 125 -2.29 -3.22 -5.20
CA GLY A 125 -3.71 -2.86 -5.08
C GLY A 125 -3.94 -1.37 -4.76
N VAL A 126 -3.31 -0.47 -5.52
CA VAL A 126 -3.42 1.00 -5.31
C VAL A 126 -4.73 1.59 -5.84
N LYS A 127 -5.40 0.89 -6.76
CA LYS A 127 -6.72 1.31 -7.27
C LYS A 127 -7.81 0.59 -6.52
N ASP A 128 -8.63 1.35 -5.80
CA ASP A 128 -9.76 0.80 -5.04
C ASP A 128 -10.87 1.85 -4.92
N VAL A 129 -12.03 1.41 -4.45
CA VAL A 129 -13.16 2.28 -4.12
C VAL A 129 -13.49 2.09 -2.65
N VAL A 130 -13.36 3.16 -1.87
CA VAL A 130 -13.65 3.15 -0.44
C VAL A 130 -14.97 3.88 -0.20
N PHE A 131 -15.88 3.24 0.52
CA PHE A 131 -17.12 3.84 0.97
C PHE A 131 -16.99 4.26 2.42
N GLU A 132 -17.34 5.49 2.73
CA GLU A 132 -17.56 5.95 4.09
C GLU A 132 -19.03 5.75 4.44
N VAL A 133 -19.27 4.92 5.45
CA VAL A 133 -20.62 4.52 5.84
C VAL A 133 -20.96 5.15 7.18
N ASP A 134 -22.10 5.86 7.27
CA ASP A 134 -22.58 6.41 8.52
C ASP A 134 -22.90 5.30 9.54
N ASN A 135 -22.22 5.34 10.67
CA ASN A 135 -22.36 4.34 11.71
C ASN A 135 -23.64 4.51 12.54
N GLN A 136 -24.27 5.68 12.54
CA GLN A 136 -25.53 5.90 13.25
C GLN A 136 -26.66 5.03 12.67
N SER A 137 -26.64 4.86 11.35
CA SER A 137 -27.56 3.96 10.63
C SER A 137 -27.37 2.48 10.99
N LEU A 138 -26.23 2.12 11.60
CA LEU A 138 -25.85 0.74 11.93
C LEU A 138 -25.84 0.44 13.42
N THR A 139 -26.30 1.37 14.28
CA THR A 139 -26.21 1.25 15.73
C THR A 139 -26.88 -0.03 16.26
N ASN A 140 -27.96 -0.46 15.66
CA ASN A 140 -28.69 -1.69 16.02
C ASN A 140 -28.23 -2.95 15.25
N ARG A 141 -27.20 -2.81 14.40
CA ARG A 141 -26.69 -3.88 13.53
C ARG A 141 -25.20 -4.11 13.76
N PRO A 142 -24.80 -4.64 14.93
CA PRO A 142 -23.38 -4.87 15.25
C PRO A 142 -22.70 -5.84 14.28
N ASP A 143 -23.45 -6.68 13.60
CA ASP A 143 -22.99 -7.57 12.55
C ASP A 143 -22.44 -6.82 11.31
N LEU A 144 -22.84 -5.57 11.10
CA LEU A 144 -22.38 -4.73 9.97
C LEU A 144 -21.18 -3.85 10.29
N TRP A 145 -20.63 -3.92 11.50
CA TRP A 145 -19.44 -3.17 11.90
C TRP A 145 -18.13 -3.83 11.41
N GLY A 146 -18.15 -4.41 10.24
CA GLY A 146 -16.99 -5.04 9.62
C GLY A 146 -17.25 -5.42 8.18
N HIS A 147 -16.16 -5.53 7.43
CA HIS A 147 -16.21 -5.81 5.98
C HIS A 147 -17.01 -7.06 5.63
N TYR A 148 -16.89 -8.13 6.43
CA TYR A 148 -17.61 -9.37 6.16
C TYR A 148 -19.12 -9.24 6.35
N GLY A 149 -19.54 -8.52 7.39
CA GLY A 149 -20.97 -8.26 7.64
C GLY A 149 -21.59 -7.43 6.52
N ILE A 150 -20.92 -6.37 6.11
CA ILE A 150 -21.33 -5.54 4.96
C ILE A 150 -21.37 -6.36 3.68
N ALA A 151 -20.36 -7.20 3.43
CA ALA A 151 -20.34 -8.07 2.24
C ALA A 151 -21.53 -9.05 2.23
N ARG A 152 -21.87 -9.63 3.39
CA ARG A 152 -23.02 -10.53 3.54
C ARG A 152 -24.34 -9.81 3.28
N GLU A 153 -24.50 -8.61 3.83
CA GLU A 153 -25.69 -7.79 3.61
C GLU A 153 -25.81 -7.40 2.13
N PHE A 154 -24.73 -6.96 1.51
CA PHE A 154 -24.70 -6.63 0.09
C PHE A 154 -25.04 -7.84 -0.78
N ALA A 155 -24.51 -9.02 -0.46
CA ALA A 155 -24.82 -10.25 -1.17
C ALA A 155 -26.32 -10.59 -1.10
N ALA A 156 -26.92 -10.47 0.11
CA ALA A 156 -28.35 -10.69 0.31
C ALA A 156 -29.22 -9.69 -0.48
N LEU A 157 -28.90 -8.40 -0.40
CA LEU A 157 -29.66 -7.33 -1.10
C LEU A 157 -29.56 -7.41 -2.62
N THR A 158 -28.45 -7.90 -3.15
CA THR A 158 -28.22 -8.00 -4.60
C THR A 158 -28.49 -9.41 -5.16
N ASN A 159 -28.92 -10.33 -4.30
CA ASN A 159 -29.12 -11.74 -4.63
C ASN A 159 -27.86 -12.38 -5.29
N ARG A 160 -26.70 -12.07 -4.74
CA ARG A 160 -25.42 -12.61 -5.16
C ARG A 160 -24.90 -13.63 -4.17
N GLU A 161 -24.10 -14.55 -4.62
CA GLU A 161 -23.43 -15.50 -3.74
C GLU A 161 -22.34 -14.77 -2.92
N LEU A 162 -22.36 -15.00 -1.60
CA LEU A 162 -21.30 -14.52 -0.72
C LEU A 162 -20.07 -15.42 -0.87
N LYS A 163 -18.96 -14.84 -1.30
CA LYS A 163 -17.69 -15.55 -1.35
C LYS A 163 -17.26 -15.97 0.05
N PRO A 164 -16.83 -17.22 0.24
CA PRO A 164 -16.34 -17.67 1.55
C PRO A 164 -15.09 -16.88 1.95
N VAL A 165 -14.93 -16.67 3.25
CA VAL A 165 -13.68 -16.10 3.77
C VAL A 165 -12.55 -17.09 3.48
N SER A 166 -11.53 -16.61 2.76
CA SER A 166 -10.33 -17.40 2.52
C SER A 166 -9.68 -17.71 3.87
N ARG A 167 -9.53 -18.99 4.18
CA ARG A 167 -8.82 -19.45 5.37
C ARG A 167 -7.50 -20.06 4.94
N MET A 168 -6.45 -19.74 5.68
CA MET A 168 -5.16 -20.40 5.48
C MET A 168 -5.31 -21.89 5.77
N ASP A 169 -4.84 -22.73 4.86
CA ASP A 169 -4.71 -24.17 5.12
C ASP A 169 -3.57 -24.40 6.12
N LEU A 170 -3.92 -24.88 7.29
CA LEU A 170 -2.98 -25.18 8.36
C LEU A 170 -2.53 -26.65 8.35
N THR A 171 -3.07 -27.48 7.46
CA THR A 171 -2.75 -28.93 7.36
C THR A 171 -1.24 -29.18 7.23
N PRO A 172 -0.47 -28.41 6.44
CA PRO A 172 0.98 -28.58 6.33
C PRO A 172 1.75 -28.37 7.65
N TYR A 173 1.13 -27.68 8.60
CA TYR A 173 1.73 -27.35 9.90
C TYR A 173 1.22 -28.22 11.05
N ALA A 174 0.30 -29.15 10.79
CA ALA A 174 -0.35 -29.97 11.83
C ALA A 174 0.61 -30.87 12.62
N SER A 175 1.76 -31.23 12.01
CA SER A 175 2.80 -32.03 12.65
C SER A 175 3.81 -31.24 13.49
N LEU A 176 3.73 -29.89 13.47
CA LEU A 176 4.65 -29.07 14.25
C LEU A 176 4.30 -29.11 15.73
N PRO A 177 5.32 -29.01 16.62
CA PRO A 177 5.08 -28.96 18.06
C PRO A 177 4.16 -27.81 18.43
N GLY A 178 3.13 -28.09 19.22
CA GLY A 178 2.25 -27.11 19.79
C GLY A 178 2.94 -26.20 20.82
N ILE A 179 2.16 -25.27 21.36
CA ILE A 179 2.52 -24.48 22.55
C ILE A 179 1.75 -25.04 23.71
N ASP A 180 2.44 -25.30 24.83
CA ASP A 180 1.78 -25.69 26.07
C ASP A 180 0.98 -24.49 26.61
N ILE A 181 -0.30 -24.73 26.84
CA ILE A 181 -1.23 -23.69 27.35
C ILE A 181 -1.85 -24.25 28.63
N ASP A 182 -1.61 -23.56 29.75
CA ASP A 182 -2.23 -23.86 31.03
C ASP A 182 -3.25 -22.77 31.37
N ILE A 183 -4.53 -23.16 31.44
CA ILE A 183 -5.63 -22.28 31.86
C ILE A 183 -5.91 -22.59 33.35
N ARG A 184 -5.41 -21.71 34.23
CA ARG A 184 -5.53 -21.88 35.69
C ARG A 184 -6.93 -21.64 36.21
N ASP A 185 -7.63 -20.66 35.60
CA ASP A 185 -9.00 -20.32 35.95
C ASP A 185 -9.91 -20.59 34.75
N LYS A 186 -10.64 -21.69 34.84
CA LYS A 186 -11.56 -22.13 33.78
C LYS A 186 -12.91 -21.43 33.82
N GLU A 187 -13.24 -20.75 34.90
CA GLU A 187 -14.48 -19.99 35.02
C GLU A 187 -14.35 -18.62 34.36
N LEU A 188 -13.17 -18.01 34.43
CA LEU A 188 -12.89 -16.72 33.80
C LEU A 188 -12.35 -16.84 32.37
N CYS A 189 -11.68 -17.94 32.04
CA CYS A 189 -11.13 -18.17 30.69
C CYS A 189 -11.52 -19.54 30.17
N TYR A 190 -12.57 -19.60 29.36
CA TYR A 190 -13.07 -20.87 28.81
C TYR A 190 -12.17 -21.45 27.73
N ARG A 191 -11.44 -20.60 26.99
CA ARG A 191 -10.58 -21.03 25.88
C ARG A 191 -9.47 -20.00 25.64
N TYR A 192 -8.26 -20.50 25.45
CA TYR A 192 -7.14 -19.72 24.97
C TYR A 192 -6.48 -20.45 23.80
N THR A 193 -6.11 -19.72 22.75
CA THR A 193 -5.40 -20.28 21.59
C THR A 193 -4.09 -19.55 21.42
N GLY A 194 -3.03 -20.29 21.16
CA GLY A 194 -1.71 -19.75 20.92
C GLY A 194 -1.12 -20.26 19.61
N LEU A 195 -0.43 -19.41 18.89
CA LEU A 195 0.33 -19.74 17.68
C LEU A 195 1.76 -19.24 17.82
N LYS A 196 2.72 -20.13 17.61
CA LYS A 196 4.14 -19.77 17.60
C LYS A 196 4.62 -19.64 16.16
N VAL A 197 5.00 -18.43 15.76
CA VAL A 197 5.58 -18.13 14.45
C VAL A 197 7.09 -18.00 14.58
N ARG A 198 7.84 -18.63 13.67
CA ARG A 198 9.31 -18.57 13.61
C ARG A 198 9.75 -18.02 12.26
N ASN A 199 11.04 -17.65 12.18
CA ASN A 199 11.70 -17.19 10.94
C ASN A 199 11.05 -15.94 10.33
N ILE A 200 10.61 -15.03 11.18
CA ILE A 200 10.14 -13.71 10.73
C ILE A 200 11.36 -12.91 10.31
N THR A 201 11.53 -12.72 9.01
CA THR A 201 12.67 -11.99 8.42
C THR A 201 12.32 -10.57 8.03
N LYS A 202 11.07 -10.34 7.61
CA LYS A 202 10.58 -9.01 7.25
C LYS A 202 10.22 -8.23 8.51
N LYS A 203 10.69 -6.96 8.58
CA LYS A 203 10.40 -6.05 9.70
C LYS A 203 9.22 -5.11 9.40
N VAL A 204 8.86 -4.98 8.14
CA VAL A 204 7.82 -4.07 7.65
C VAL A 204 6.67 -4.90 7.09
N SER A 205 5.45 -4.44 7.33
CA SER A 205 4.24 -5.07 6.77
C SER A 205 4.29 -5.11 5.23
N PRO A 206 3.76 -6.16 4.59
CA PRO A 206 3.66 -6.22 3.13
C PRO A 206 2.98 -4.98 2.55
N VAL A 207 3.39 -4.56 1.37
CA VAL A 207 2.91 -3.32 0.74
C VAL A 207 1.38 -3.32 0.60
N ASP A 208 0.78 -4.38 0.06
CA ASP A 208 -0.67 -4.47 -0.10
C ASP A 208 -1.43 -4.39 1.22
N MET A 209 -0.88 -4.96 2.29
CA MET A 209 -1.46 -4.82 3.63
C MET A 209 -1.38 -3.37 4.11
N ARG A 210 -0.26 -2.68 3.91
CA ARG A 210 -0.09 -1.27 4.29
C ARG A 210 -1.04 -0.37 3.55
N ILE A 211 -1.19 -0.55 2.23
CA ILE A 211 -2.13 0.21 1.39
C ILE A 211 -3.57 0.00 1.89
N ARG A 212 -3.97 -1.26 2.08
CA ARG A 212 -5.33 -1.59 2.55
C ARG A 212 -5.63 -1.00 3.92
N LEU A 213 -4.69 -1.09 4.86
CA LEU A 213 -4.85 -0.46 6.19
C LEU A 213 -4.98 1.05 6.06
N PHE A 214 -4.16 1.68 5.24
CA PHE A 214 -4.22 3.13 5.03
C PHE A 214 -5.55 3.57 4.42
N TYR A 215 -6.08 2.82 3.44
CA TYR A 215 -7.38 3.10 2.83
C TYR A 215 -8.56 2.90 3.81
N CYS A 216 -8.38 2.08 4.84
CA CYS A 216 -9.34 1.94 5.94
C CYS A 216 -9.13 2.94 7.07
N GLY A 217 -8.32 3.99 6.88
CA GLY A 217 -8.01 4.98 7.92
C GLY A 217 -7.08 4.48 9.02
N MET A 218 -6.44 3.34 8.83
CA MET A 218 -5.52 2.72 9.79
C MET A 218 -4.06 2.92 9.38
N ARG A 219 -3.16 2.97 10.36
CA ARG A 219 -1.73 3.06 10.12
C ARG A 219 -1.06 1.71 10.35
N ALA A 220 -0.34 1.23 9.35
CA ALA A 220 0.54 0.08 9.51
C ALA A 220 1.75 0.48 10.37
N ILE A 221 1.93 -0.15 11.55
CA ILE A 221 3.01 0.18 12.49
C ILE A 221 4.19 -0.76 12.25
N ASN A 222 3.95 -2.06 12.25
CA ASN A 222 4.94 -3.10 12.00
C ASN A 222 4.27 -4.41 11.59
N LEU A 223 5.06 -5.47 11.47
CA LEU A 223 4.57 -6.79 11.09
C LEU A 223 3.88 -7.53 12.27
N LEU A 224 4.06 -7.06 13.51
CA LEU A 224 3.54 -7.69 14.73
C LEU A 224 2.32 -6.96 15.26
#